data_41c5b0bbe6f9573ee58bacb54aa2e1b1
#
_entry.id   41c5b0bbe6f9573ee58bacb54aa2e1b1
#
_cell.length_a   1.000
_cell.length_b   1.000
_cell.length_c   1.000
_cell.angle_alpha   90.00
_cell.angle_beta   90.00
_cell.angle_gamma   90.00
#
_symmetry.space_group_name_H-M   'P 1'
#
loop_
_entity.id
_entity.type
_entity.pdbx_description
1 polymer ?
#
loop_
_entity_poly.entity_id
_entity_poly.type
_entity_poly.pdbx_seq_one_letter_code
_entity_poly.pdbx_strand_id
1 'polypeptide(L)'
;MANAKVAISIVTYNSKHIFKVLENLKQEFGHDPQFRFVIFDNNSTDDYQNRLKEYQDIADITFYHENNGFGFGHNYNLLHASEKYFLVFNPDIILVRDDLLKMIEILDRDETISLLVPKVLNADGTTQHLIRDRVSVFDYFLRFVPFQIVKKMFAGRLASYECRDLPDDRNVEIRIGSGCFMLLRGKDFKDVGGFDDRYFMYFEDYDLCIELKKRNKRIVYTPFSNVTHYYERGAHKNSNLFKIFMKSMYKYFNKWGWKWF
;
A
#
# COMPACT_ATOMS: atom_id res chain seq x y z
N MET A 1 24.88 12.98 11.81
CA MET A 1 24.23 11.66 11.80
C MET A 1 23.93 11.35 10.34
N ALA A 2 24.23 10.15 9.86
CA ALA A 2 23.84 9.76 8.49
C ALA A 2 22.31 9.79 8.43
N ASN A 3 21.73 10.49 7.43
CA ASN A 3 20.29 10.48 7.22
C ASN A 3 19.85 9.06 6.89
N ALA A 4 18.73 8.60 7.47
CA ALA A 4 18.14 7.31 7.14
C ALA A 4 17.91 7.21 5.61
N LYS A 5 18.07 6.01 5.06
CA LYS A 5 17.89 5.78 3.62
C LYS A 5 16.42 5.58 3.25
N VAL A 6 15.65 5.00 4.19
CA VAL A 6 14.23 4.64 3.99
C VAL A 6 13.39 5.16 5.15
N ALA A 7 12.33 5.92 4.84
CA ALA A 7 11.25 6.20 5.77
C ALA A 7 10.14 5.14 5.58
N ILE A 8 9.86 4.36 6.62
CA ILE A 8 8.80 3.35 6.64
C ILE A 8 7.58 3.98 7.33
N SER A 9 6.56 4.28 6.55
CA SER A 9 5.35 4.94 7.02
C SER A 9 4.22 3.94 7.25
N ILE A 10 3.68 3.94 8.45
CA ILE A 10 2.53 3.12 8.86
C ILE A 10 1.40 4.05 9.28
N VAL A 11 0.21 3.81 8.75
CA VAL A 11 -1.01 4.48 9.18
C VAL A 11 -1.91 3.45 9.87
N THR A 12 -2.37 3.76 11.07
CA THR A 12 -3.16 2.84 11.88
C THR A 12 -4.43 3.47 12.43
N TYR A 13 -5.48 2.66 12.58
CA TYR A 13 -6.72 2.98 13.27
C TYR A 13 -7.28 1.71 13.91
N ASN A 14 -6.99 1.49 15.20
CA ASN A 14 -7.38 0.30 15.96
C ASN A 14 -7.07 -1.03 15.25
N SER A 15 -5.92 -1.10 14.55
CA SER A 15 -5.52 -2.32 13.84
C SER A 15 -5.21 -3.44 14.82
N LYS A 16 -5.79 -4.62 14.59
CA LYS A 16 -5.56 -5.81 15.42
C LYS A 16 -4.13 -6.36 15.29
N HIS A 17 -3.47 -6.04 14.18
CA HIS A 17 -2.19 -6.65 13.81
C HIS A 17 -0.99 -5.76 14.09
N ILE A 18 -1.17 -4.46 14.38
CA ILE A 18 -0.09 -3.48 14.50
C ILE A 18 1.01 -3.93 15.48
N PHE A 19 0.63 -4.45 16.65
CA PHE A 19 1.62 -4.85 17.66
C PHE A 19 2.48 -6.03 17.18
N LYS A 20 1.89 -6.99 16.47
CA LYS A 20 2.63 -8.07 15.82
C LYS A 20 3.58 -7.55 14.73
N VAL A 21 3.13 -6.54 13.99
CA VAL A 21 3.94 -5.87 12.96
C VAL A 21 5.11 -5.12 13.60
N LEU A 22 4.88 -4.38 14.69
CA LEU A 22 5.92 -3.64 15.39
C LEU A 22 6.97 -4.57 16.00
N GLU A 23 6.55 -5.70 16.59
CA GLU A 23 7.49 -6.73 17.05
C GLU A 23 8.31 -7.32 15.90
N ASN A 24 7.69 -7.59 14.75
CA ASN A 24 8.43 -8.04 13.55
C ASN A 24 9.44 -6.98 13.10
N LEU A 25 9.04 -5.71 13.01
CA LEU A 25 9.95 -4.63 12.60
C LEU A 25 11.11 -4.46 13.61
N LYS A 26 10.84 -4.56 14.90
CA LYS A 26 11.86 -4.51 15.96
C LYS A 26 12.85 -5.68 15.84
N GLN A 27 12.35 -6.87 15.56
CA GLN A 27 13.18 -8.08 15.39
C GLN A 27 14.03 -8.02 14.11
N GLU A 28 13.43 -7.60 12.98
CA GLU A 28 14.09 -7.62 11.67
C GLU A 28 15.06 -6.45 11.47
N PHE A 29 14.77 -5.29 12.03
CA PHE A 29 15.51 -4.05 11.76
C PHE A 29 16.20 -3.47 13.00
N GLY A 30 15.68 -3.72 14.21
CA GLY A 30 16.23 -3.17 15.44
C GLY A 30 16.37 -1.65 15.39
N HIS A 31 17.56 -1.14 15.75
CA HIS A 31 17.91 0.27 15.66
C HIS A 31 18.83 0.57 14.46
N ASP A 32 18.66 -0.14 13.32
CA ASP A 32 19.45 0.13 12.12
C ASP A 32 19.17 1.56 11.60
N PRO A 33 20.19 2.45 11.62
CA PRO A 33 19.99 3.87 11.26
C PRO A 33 19.63 4.11 9.80
N GLN A 34 19.67 3.07 8.96
CA GLN A 34 19.21 3.15 7.56
C GLN A 34 17.69 3.24 7.43
N PHE A 35 16.95 2.84 8.47
CA PHE A 35 15.49 2.77 8.47
C PHE A 35 14.93 3.68 9.55
N ARG A 36 13.98 4.52 9.19
CA ARG A 36 13.20 5.33 10.12
C ARG A 36 11.74 4.92 10.06
N PHE A 37 11.20 4.50 11.20
CA PHE A 37 9.80 4.13 11.32
C PHE A 37 9.00 5.36 11.74
N VAL A 38 7.95 5.67 11.00
CA VAL A 38 7.03 6.78 11.28
C VAL A 38 5.60 6.26 11.28
N ILE A 39 4.94 6.40 12.40
CA ILE A 39 3.60 5.86 12.62
C ILE A 39 2.62 7.03 12.79
N PHE A 40 1.53 7.00 12.03
CA PHE A 40 0.44 7.93 12.17
C PHE A 40 -0.79 7.19 12.71
N ASP A 41 -1.19 7.52 13.94
CA ASP A 41 -2.40 7.01 14.55
C ASP A 41 -3.58 7.93 14.24
N ASN A 42 -4.55 7.41 13.51
CA ASN A 42 -5.75 8.10 13.04
C ASN A 42 -6.85 8.17 14.13
N ASN A 43 -6.52 8.60 15.36
CA ASN A 43 -7.48 8.69 16.46
C ASN A 43 -8.00 7.32 16.91
N SER A 44 -7.12 6.41 17.22
CA SER A 44 -7.47 5.14 17.86
C SER A 44 -7.92 5.34 19.33
N THR A 45 -8.44 4.30 19.95
CA THR A 45 -8.83 4.33 21.36
C THR A 45 -7.64 4.59 22.29
N ASP A 46 -7.91 5.14 23.49
CA ASP A 46 -6.86 5.47 24.47
C ASP A 46 -6.02 4.24 24.85
N ASP A 47 -6.64 3.09 25.05
CA ASP A 47 -5.94 1.84 25.37
C ASP A 47 -4.99 1.42 24.24
N TYR A 48 -5.42 1.57 23.00
CA TYR A 48 -4.60 1.29 21.83
C TYR A 48 -3.41 2.27 21.72
N GLN A 49 -3.65 3.55 21.91
CA GLN A 49 -2.61 4.59 21.89
C GLN A 49 -1.60 4.38 23.03
N ASN A 50 -2.07 4.02 24.24
CA ASN A 50 -1.18 3.75 25.37
C ASN A 50 -0.22 2.57 25.08
N ARG A 51 -0.71 1.51 24.43
CA ARG A 51 0.15 0.41 23.97
C ARG A 51 1.10 0.83 22.86
N LEU A 52 0.68 1.70 21.92
CA LEU A 52 1.57 2.21 20.88
C LEU A 52 2.74 3.00 21.46
N LYS A 53 2.55 3.73 22.56
CA LYS A 53 3.62 4.48 23.23
C LYS A 53 4.80 3.60 23.66
N GLU A 54 4.56 2.30 23.91
CA GLU A 54 5.61 1.33 24.27
C GLU A 54 6.64 1.12 23.16
N TYR A 55 6.33 1.56 21.92
CA TYR A 55 7.20 1.43 20.74
C TYR A 55 7.87 2.74 20.30
N GLN A 56 7.80 3.79 21.14
CA GLN A 56 8.46 5.07 20.86
C GLN A 56 9.99 4.98 20.90
N ASP A 57 10.55 3.87 21.38
CA ASP A 57 11.98 3.56 21.31
C ASP A 57 12.45 3.21 19.89
N ILE A 58 11.55 2.70 19.03
CA ILE A 58 11.89 2.28 17.66
C ILE A 58 11.21 3.15 16.58
N ALA A 59 10.17 3.91 16.90
CA ALA A 59 9.37 4.65 15.92
C ALA A 59 8.98 6.05 16.39
N ASP A 60 8.94 6.99 15.45
CA ASP A 60 8.32 8.30 15.63
C ASP A 60 6.79 8.14 15.51
N ILE A 61 6.04 8.35 16.57
CA ILE A 61 4.59 8.12 16.60
C ILE A 61 3.85 9.44 16.76
N THR A 62 2.98 9.74 15.79
CA THR A 62 2.02 10.86 15.84
C THR A 62 0.65 10.34 16.23
N PHE A 63 0.08 10.85 17.33
CA PHE A 63 -1.30 10.62 17.72
C PHE A 63 -2.16 11.78 17.23
N TYR A 64 -3.01 11.50 16.23
CA TYR A 64 -3.84 12.55 15.63
C TYR A 64 -5.25 12.52 16.23
N HIS A 65 -5.91 13.68 16.27
CA HIS A 65 -7.21 13.85 16.96
C HIS A 65 -8.42 13.47 16.11
N GLU A 66 -8.20 13.16 14.81
CA GLU A 66 -9.25 12.78 13.86
C GLU A 66 -8.77 11.65 12.96
N ASN A 67 -9.72 10.87 12.43
CA ASN A 67 -9.42 9.90 11.39
C ASN A 67 -9.65 10.53 10.01
N ASN A 68 -8.58 10.96 9.37
CA ASN A 68 -8.58 11.59 8.05
C ASN A 68 -8.28 10.61 6.90
N GLY A 69 -8.18 9.34 7.20
CA GLY A 69 -8.02 8.27 6.22
C GLY A 69 -6.56 7.90 5.94
N PHE A 70 -6.40 7.00 4.97
CA PHE A 70 -5.14 6.34 4.67
C PHE A 70 -4.11 7.29 4.04
N GLY A 71 -4.47 7.94 2.92
CA GLY A 71 -3.57 8.81 2.18
C GLY A 71 -3.08 10.00 3.00
N PHE A 72 -3.97 10.62 3.78
CA PHE A 72 -3.64 11.74 4.65
C PHE A 72 -2.54 11.39 5.67
N GLY A 73 -2.66 10.24 6.36
CA GLY A 73 -1.65 9.83 7.34
C GLY A 73 -0.29 9.56 6.71
N HIS A 74 -0.24 8.93 5.54
CA HIS A 74 1.01 8.74 4.81
C HIS A 74 1.60 10.06 4.29
N ASN A 75 0.78 10.98 3.81
CA ASN A 75 1.23 12.31 3.42
C ASN A 75 1.84 13.07 4.60
N TYR A 76 1.20 13.03 5.76
CA TYR A 76 1.72 13.63 6.98
C TYR A 76 3.12 13.12 7.31
N ASN A 77 3.32 11.81 7.24
CA ASN A 77 4.58 11.16 7.54
C ASN A 77 5.68 11.45 6.49
N LEU A 78 5.33 11.56 5.20
CA LEU A 78 6.29 11.42 4.10
C LEU A 78 6.54 12.71 3.30
N LEU A 79 5.59 13.65 3.19
CA LEU A 79 5.77 14.82 2.33
C LEU A 79 6.94 15.73 2.78
N HIS A 80 7.23 15.75 4.08
CA HIS A 80 8.35 16.51 4.65
C HIS A 80 9.58 15.66 4.97
N ALA A 81 9.52 14.34 4.73
CA ALA A 81 10.62 13.43 4.97
C ALA A 81 11.77 13.66 3.97
N SER A 82 13.03 13.42 4.36
CA SER A 82 14.21 13.68 3.54
C SER A 82 14.88 12.42 2.98
N GLU A 83 14.38 11.25 3.34
CA GLU A 83 14.93 9.96 2.97
C GLU A 83 14.83 9.72 1.46
N LYS A 84 15.78 8.96 0.93
CA LYS A 84 15.85 8.63 -0.51
C LYS A 84 14.62 7.83 -0.95
N TYR A 85 14.16 6.90 -0.09
CA TYR A 85 13.03 6.01 -0.34
C TYR A 85 11.96 6.15 0.72
N PHE A 86 10.72 6.01 0.31
CA PHE A 86 9.54 5.97 1.16
C PHE A 86 8.87 4.60 1.01
N LEU A 87 8.60 3.95 2.12
CA LEU A 87 7.81 2.73 2.16
C LEU A 87 6.44 3.03 2.78
N VAL A 88 5.40 2.98 1.96
CA VAL A 88 4.01 2.90 2.41
C VAL A 88 3.75 1.46 2.84
N PHE A 89 3.34 1.27 4.09
CA PHE A 89 3.31 -0.03 4.74
C PHE A 89 2.06 -0.18 5.61
N ASN A 90 1.25 -1.19 5.31
CA ASN A 90 0.02 -1.45 6.07
C ASN A 90 0.31 -2.02 7.47
N PRO A 91 -0.55 -1.72 8.47
CA PRO A 91 -0.38 -2.19 9.85
C PRO A 91 -0.69 -3.69 10.06
N ASP A 92 -0.85 -4.46 8.98
CA ASP A 92 -1.14 -5.90 8.98
C ASP A 92 -0.22 -6.69 8.03
N ILE A 93 0.98 -6.13 7.74
CA ILE A 93 2.01 -6.78 6.93
C ILE A 93 3.18 -7.25 7.78
N ILE A 94 3.67 -8.45 7.50
CA ILE A 94 4.95 -8.96 8.01
C ILE A 94 5.98 -8.87 6.89
N LEU A 95 7.13 -8.31 7.22
CA LEU A 95 8.24 -8.05 6.32
C LEU A 95 9.52 -8.69 6.84
N VAL A 96 10.27 -9.32 5.95
CA VAL A 96 11.63 -9.78 6.20
C VAL A 96 12.61 -8.72 5.69
N ARG A 97 13.63 -8.40 6.49
CA ARG A 97 14.61 -7.35 6.18
C ARG A 97 15.29 -7.57 4.82
N ASP A 98 15.70 -8.81 4.53
CA ASP A 98 16.39 -9.14 3.28
C ASP A 98 15.52 -8.88 2.04
N ASP A 99 14.20 -9.09 2.14
CA ASP A 99 13.29 -8.80 1.04
C ASP A 99 13.20 -7.29 0.76
N LEU A 100 13.21 -6.44 1.79
CA LEU A 100 13.27 -4.99 1.60
C LEU A 100 14.63 -4.55 1.01
N LEU A 101 15.74 -5.14 1.46
CA LEU A 101 17.06 -4.83 0.92
C LEU A 101 17.19 -5.17 -0.56
N LYS A 102 16.66 -6.32 -1.02
CA LYS A 102 16.58 -6.68 -2.45
C LYS A 102 15.79 -5.64 -3.25
N MET A 103 14.66 -5.16 -2.71
CA MET A 103 13.86 -4.13 -3.37
C MET A 103 14.61 -2.80 -3.48
N ILE A 104 15.33 -2.39 -2.44
CA ILE A 104 16.16 -1.19 -2.44
C ILE A 104 17.27 -1.31 -3.49
N GLU A 105 17.91 -2.49 -3.61
CA GLU A 105 18.94 -2.75 -4.61
C GLU A 105 18.39 -2.63 -6.03
N ILE A 106 17.19 -3.13 -6.31
CA ILE A 106 16.52 -2.95 -7.61
C ILE A 106 16.33 -1.46 -7.92
N LEU A 107 15.84 -0.68 -6.96
CA LEU A 107 15.71 0.77 -7.15
C LEU A 107 17.05 1.49 -7.29
N ASP A 108 18.08 1.05 -6.56
CA ASP A 108 19.42 1.66 -6.69
C ASP A 108 20.05 1.41 -8.07
N ARG A 109 19.75 0.27 -8.70
CA ARG A 109 20.26 -0.11 -10.03
C ARG A 109 19.50 0.52 -11.20
N ASP A 110 18.24 0.87 -11.03
CA ASP A 110 17.39 1.43 -12.10
C ASP A 110 16.65 2.69 -11.63
N GLU A 111 17.21 3.85 -11.95
CA GLU A 111 16.65 5.16 -11.56
C GLU A 111 15.34 5.51 -12.27
N THR A 112 14.96 4.78 -13.31
CA THR A 112 13.69 5.00 -14.02
C THR A 112 12.49 4.43 -13.27
N ILE A 113 12.72 3.48 -12.32
CA ILE A 113 11.69 2.92 -11.48
C ILE A 113 11.37 3.89 -10.34
N SER A 114 10.14 4.34 -10.27
CA SER A 114 9.64 5.26 -9.24
C SER A 114 8.94 4.53 -8.09
N LEU A 115 8.26 3.44 -8.41
CA LEU A 115 7.51 2.63 -7.45
C LEU A 115 7.76 1.15 -7.72
N LEU A 116 8.06 0.41 -6.64
CA LEU A 116 8.28 -1.03 -6.65
C LEU A 116 7.33 -1.70 -5.66
N VAL A 117 6.65 -2.77 -6.09
CA VAL A 117 5.78 -3.59 -5.24
C VAL A 117 6.25 -5.05 -5.24
N PRO A 118 6.21 -5.74 -4.09
CA PRO A 118 6.62 -7.13 -3.97
C PRO A 118 5.47 -8.10 -4.33
N LYS A 119 5.78 -9.38 -4.33
CA LYS A 119 4.78 -10.44 -4.24
C LYS A 119 4.13 -10.41 -2.85
N VAL A 120 2.81 -10.35 -2.82
CA VAL A 120 2.05 -10.34 -1.56
C VAL A 120 1.45 -11.73 -1.33
N LEU A 121 1.66 -12.27 -0.16
CA LEU A 121 1.19 -13.59 0.26
C LEU A 121 0.09 -13.48 1.32
N ASN A 122 -0.83 -14.40 1.31
CA ASN A 122 -1.72 -14.69 2.43
C ASN A 122 -0.96 -15.38 3.56
N ALA A 123 -1.55 -15.44 4.76
CA ALA A 123 -0.97 -16.15 5.90
C ALA A 123 -0.76 -17.66 5.65
N ASP A 124 -1.47 -18.26 4.68
CA ASP A 124 -1.32 -19.65 4.25
C ASP A 124 -0.29 -19.84 3.13
N GLY A 125 0.44 -18.78 2.74
CA GLY A 125 1.45 -18.79 1.69
C GLY A 125 0.91 -18.66 0.27
N THR A 126 -0.40 -18.62 0.05
CA THR A 126 -0.98 -18.41 -1.27
C THR A 126 -0.85 -16.94 -1.73
N THR A 127 -0.75 -16.71 -3.03
CA THR A 127 -0.58 -15.35 -3.56
C THR A 127 -1.85 -14.53 -3.43
N GLN A 128 -1.73 -13.29 -2.92
CA GLN A 128 -2.76 -12.26 -3.02
C GLN A 128 -2.58 -11.47 -4.31
N HIS A 129 -3.54 -11.58 -5.23
CA HIS A 129 -3.51 -10.84 -6.49
C HIS A 129 -4.03 -9.42 -6.30
N LEU A 130 -3.16 -8.49 -5.89
CA LEU A 130 -3.51 -7.09 -5.56
C LEU A 130 -3.16 -6.10 -6.67
N ILE A 131 -2.39 -6.51 -7.68
CA ILE A 131 -2.01 -5.69 -8.83
C ILE A 131 -3.20 -5.57 -9.79
N ARG A 132 -3.32 -4.42 -10.46
CA ARG A 132 -4.38 -4.17 -11.45
C ARG A 132 -3.80 -3.61 -12.73
N ASP A 133 -4.22 -4.15 -13.87
CA ASP A 133 -3.87 -3.61 -15.18
C ASP A 133 -4.88 -2.54 -15.63
N ARG A 134 -6.13 -2.78 -15.40
CA ARG A 134 -7.23 -1.88 -15.76
C ARG A 134 -8.21 -1.70 -14.60
N VAL A 135 -9.00 -0.64 -14.69
CA VAL A 135 -10.07 -0.34 -13.74
C VAL A 135 -11.30 0.07 -14.53
N SER A 136 -12.39 -0.72 -14.44
CA SER A 136 -13.67 -0.37 -15.02
C SER A 136 -14.83 -0.62 -14.04
N VAL A 137 -15.96 0.02 -14.28
CA VAL A 137 -17.17 -0.19 -13.47
C VAL A 137 -17.61 -1.66 -13.49
N PHE A 138 -17.48 -2.31 -14.66
CA PHE A 138 -17.85 -3.72 -14.81
C PHE A 138 -16.93 -4.67 -14.04
N ASP A 139 -15.62 -4.38 -13.98
CA ASP A 139 -14.69 -5.19 -13.20
C ASP A 139 -15.04 -5.15 -11.69
N TYR A 140 -15.45 -3.97 -11.17
CA TYR A 140 -15.95 -3.87 -9.79
C TYR A 140 -17.30 -4.54 -9.61
N PHE A 141 -18.22 -4.41 -10.56
CA PHE A 141 -19.47 -5.18 -10.51
C PHE A 141 -19.19 -6.67 -10.37
N LEU A 142 -18.32 -7.25 -11.21
CA LEU A 142 -17.94 -8.67 -11.13
C LEU A 142 -17.30 -9.04 -9.79
N ARG A 143 -16.52 -8.13 -9.20
CA ARG A 143 -15.89 -8.36 -7.89
C ARG A 143 -16.92 -8.48 -6.77
N PHE A 144 -17.95 -7.63 -6.78
CA PHE A 144 -18.96 -7.56 -5.71
C PHE A 144 -20.18 -8.44 -5.95
N VAL A 145 -20.43 -8.88 -7.19
CA VAL A 145 -21.58 -9.75 -7.49
C VAL A 145 -21.52 -11.06 -6.67
N PRO A 146 -22.62 -11.44 -5.96
CA PRO A 146 -22.60 -12.62 -5.09
C PRO A 146 -22.71 -13.95 -5.85
N PHE A 147 -23.13 -13.93 -7.13
CA PHE A 147 -23.42 -15.11 -7.92
C PHE A 147 -22.16 -15.74 -8.51
N GLN A 148 -21.80 -16.94 -8.02
CA GLN A 148 -20.62 -17.68 -8.48
C GLN A 148 -20.66 -18.05 -9.96
N ILE A 149 -21.85 -18.28 -10.49
CA ILE A 149 -22.07 -18.58 -11.93
C ILE A 149 -21.57 -17.41 -12.80
N VAL A 150 -21.90 -16.17 -12.42
CA VAL A 150 -21.45 -14.95 -13.13
C VAL A 150 -19.92 -14.85 -13.06
N LYS A 151 -19.34 -15.07 -11.88
CA LYS A 151 -17.87 -15.06 -11.74
C LYS A 151 -17.18 -16.12 -12.59
N LYS A 152 -17.76 -17.32 -12.70
CA LYS A 152 -17.24 -18.38 -13.57
C LYS A 152 -17.33 -18.01 -15.06
N MET A 153 -18.43 -17.42 -15.51
CA MET A 153 -18.58 -16.93 -16.90
C MET A 153 -17.52 -15.88 -17.29
N PHE A 154 -17.12 -15.03 -16.33
CA PHE A 154 -16.13 -13.97 -16.55
C PHE A 154 -14.78 -14.25 -15.89
N ALA A 155 -14.46 -15.54 -15.64
CA ALA A 155 -13.25 -15.94 -14.93
C ALA A 155 -11.96 -15.43 -15.59
N GLY A 156 -11.85 -15.50 -16.93
CA GLY A 156 -10.71 -14.98 -17.68
C GLY A 156 -10.55 -13.46 -17.53
N ARG A 157 -11.69 -12.72 -17.54
CA ARG A 157 -11.66 -11.27 -17.31
C ARG A 157 -11.23 -10.93 -15.89
N LEU A 158 -11.71 -11.65 -14.89
CA LEU A 158 -11.30 -11.46 -13.49
C LEU A 158 -9.82 -11.80 -13.30
N ALA A 159 -9.33 -12.88 -13.92
CA ALA A 159 -7.92 -13.24 -13.89
C ALA A 159 -7.03 -12.14 -14.50
N SER A 160 -7.41 -11.59 -15.65
CA SER A 160 -6.72 -10.46 -16.28
C SER A 160 -6.80 -9.19 -15.43
N TYR A 161 -7.97 -8.87 -14.84
CA TYR A 161 -8.13 -7.73 -13.95
C TYR A 161 -7.22 -7.82 -12.71
N GLU A 162 -7.07 -9.02 -12.15
CA GLU A 162 -6.25 -9.30 -10.98
C GLU A 162 -4.79 -9.64 -11.31
N CYS A 163 -4.39 -9.56 -12.58
CA CYS A 163 -3.05 -9.87 -13.06
C CYS A 163 -2.53 -11.22 -12.51
N ARG A 164 -3.33 -12.30 -12.64
CA ARG A 164 -3.00 -13.61 -12.05
C ARG A 164 -1.87 -14.34 -12.75
N ASP A 165 -1.47 -13.89 -13.92
CA ASP A 165 -0.45 -14.43 -14.82
C ASP A 165 0.91 -13.70 -14.71
N LEU A 166 1.11 -12.92 -13.66
CA LEU A 166 2.40 -12.28 -13.42
C LEU A 166 3.51 -13.33 -13.27
N PRO A 167 4.68 -13.14 -13.91
CA PRO A 167 5.77 -14.10 -13.84
C PRO A 167 6.43 -14.12 -12.46
N ASP A 168 6.99 -15.28 -12.11
CA ASP A 168 7.77 -15.49 -10.87
C ASP A 168 9.30 -15.42 -11.12
N ASP A 169 9.74 -15.21 -12.35
CA ASP A 169 11.14 -15.31 -12.79
C ASP A 169 11.77 -13.96 -13.20
N ARG A 170 11.01 -12.87 -13.25
CA ARG A 170 11.51 -11.55 -13.66
C ARG A 170 10.66 -10.41 -13.13
N ASN A 171 11.27 -9.24 -13.01
CA ASN A 171 10.58 -7.99 -12.76
C ASN A 171 9.71 -7.59 -13.96
N VAL A 172 8.51 -7.06 -13.70
CA VAL A 172 7.55 -6.67 -14.75
C VAL A 172 7.01 -5.27 -14.48
N GLU A 173 6.98 -4.46 -15.53
CA GLU A 173 6.29 -3.18 -15.43
C GLU A 173 4.78 -3.40 -15.32
N ILE A 174 4.17 -2.75 -14.34
CA ILE A 174 2.74 -2.85 -14.06
C ILE A 174 2.07 -1.48 -14.16
N ARG A 175 0.75 -1.48 -14.16
CA ARG A 175 0.00 -0.23 -14.21
C ARG A 175 -0.35 0.31 -12.84
N ILE A 176 -0.86 -0.53 -11.95
CA ILE A 176 -1.36 -0.16 -10.63
C ILE A 176 -0.87 -1.18 -9.61
N GLY A 177 -0.11 -0.72 -8.62
CA GLY A 177 0.25 -1.47 -7.42
C GLY A 177 -0.77 -1.22 -6.31
N SER A 178 -0.72 -2.03 -5.25
CA SER A 178 -1.60 -1.87 -4.09
C SER A 178 -0.94 -1.05 -2.99
N GLY A 179 -1.70 -0.16 -2.38
CA GLY A 179 -1.29 0.67 -1.26
C GLY A 179 -0.90 -0.11 0.00
N CYS A 180 -1.13 -1.43 0.06
CA CYS A 180 -0.72 -2.21 1.21
C CYS A 180 0.81 -2.23 1.41
N PHE A 181 1.58 -2.21 0.31
CA PHE A 181 3.03 -2.14 0.32
C PHE A 181 3.54 -1.46 -0.95
N MET A 182 4.12 -0.28 -0.82
CA MET A 182 4.68 0.51 -1.92
C MET A 182 6.04 1.07 -1.53
N LEU A 183 7.12 0.59 -2.15
CA LEU A 183 8.44 1.20 -2.02
C LEU A 183 8.64 2.23 -3.14
N LEU A 184 8.73 3.51 -2.77
CA LEU A 184 8.77 4.65 -3.69
C LEU A 184 10.09 5.40 -3.61
N ARG A 185 10.46 6.07 -4.71
CA ARG A 185 11.44 7.17 -4.61
C ARG A 185 10.79 8.36 -3.92
N GLY A 186 11.38 8.81 -2.82
CA GLY A 186 10.85 9.94 -2.04
C GLY A 186 10.67 11.21 -2.87
N LYS A 187 11.61 11.49 -3.79
CA LYS A 187 11.50 12.62 -4.73
C LYS A 187 10.25 12.51 -5.60
N ASP A 188 10.01 11.36 -6.23
CA ASP A 188 8.90 11.18 -7.16
C ASP A 188 7.54 11.23 -6.44
N PHE A 189 7.46 10.70 -5.21
CA PHE A 189 6.27 10.83 -4.37
C PHE A 189 5.94 12.29 -4.05
N LYS A 190 6.95 13.09 -3.70
CA LYS A 190 6.78 14.53 -3.43
C LYS A 190 6.43 15.31 -4.70
N ASP A 191 7.07 15.00 -5.82
CA ASP A 191 6.85 15.68 -7.12
C ASP A 191 5.39 15.52 -7.61
N VAL A 192 4.70 14.44 -7.24
CA VAL A 192 3.26 14.25 -7.53
C VAL A 192 2.36 14.84 -6.44
N GLY A 193 2.91 15.28 -5.31
CA GLY A 193 2.15 15.82 -4.18
C GLY A 193 1.64 14.77 -3.21
N GLY A 194 2.17 13.54 -3.25
CA GLY A 194 1.73 12.42 -2.41
C GLY A 194 0.40 11.83 -2.85
N PHE A 195 -0.34 11.27 -1.88
CA PHE A 195 -1.71 10.79 -2.11
C PHE A 195 -2.71 11.95 -2.22
N ASP A 196 -3.74 11.78 -3.00
CA ASP A 196 -4.83 12.76 -3.10
C ASP A 196 -5.76 12.63 -1.86
N ASP A 197 -5.71 13.60 -0.96
CA ASP A 197 -6.45 13.60 0.32
C ASP A 197 -7.97 13.62 0.18
N ARG A 198 -8.50 13.78 -1.04
CA ARG A 198 -9.93 13.63 -1.30
C ARG A 198 -10.41 12.19 -1.12
N TYR A 199 -9.51 11.21 -1.20
CA TYR A 199 -9.82 9.81 -0.90
C TYR A 199 -9.58 9.55 0.58
N PHE A 200 -10.64 9.22 1.31
CA PHE A 200 -10.49 8.78 2.69
C PHE A 200 -9.81 7.41 2.77
N MET A 201 -10.21 6.48 1.91
CA MET A 201 -9.67 5.13 1.76
C MET A 201 -10.14 4.55 0.44
N TYR A 202 -9.32 3.69 -0.18
CA TYR A 202 -9.50 3.08 -1.51
C TYR A 202 -9.34 4.07 -2.67
N PHE A 203 -8.68 3.63 -3.73
CA PHE A 203 -8.36 4.36 -4.96
C PHE A 203 -7.28 5.44 -4.83
N GLU A 204 -6.84 5.84 -3.65
CA GLU A 204 -5.70 6.74 -3.48
C GLU A 204 -4.41 6.16 -4.04
N ASP A 205 -4.21 4.84 -3.89
CA ASP A 205 -3.09 4.08 -4.45
C ASP A 205 -3.17 3.99 -5.98
N TYR A 206 -4.37 3.81 -6.53
CA TYR A 206 -4.61 3.82 -7.97
C TYR A 206 -4.36 5.21 -8.56
N ASP A 207 -4.83 6.23 -7.89
CA ASP A 207 -4.64 7.62 -8.24
C ASP A 207 -3.16 7.98 -8.30
N LEU A 208 -2.41 7.66 -7.25
CA LEU A 208 -0.97 7.85 -7.17
C LEU A 208 -0.24 7.15 -8.33
N CYS A 209 -0.59 5.88 -8.61
CA CYS A 209 0.02 5.15 -9.73
C CYS A 209 -0.21 5.84 -11.08
N ILE A 210 -1.40 6.39 -11.31
CA ILE A 210 -1.71 7.10 -12.56
C ILE A 210 -0.97 8.43 -12.63
N GLU A 211 -0.89 9.19 -11.53
CA GLU A 211 -0.13 10.44 -11.47
C GLU A 211 1.37 10.22 -11.76
N LEU A 212 1.96 9.16 -11.21
CA LEU A 212 3.33 8.76 -11.53
C LEU A 212 3.50 8.43 -13.02
N LYS A 213 2.60 7.61 -13.59
CA LYS A 213 2.66 7.23 -15.02
C LYS A 213 2.47 8.41 -15.96
N LYS A 214 1.65 9.41 -15.63
CA LYS A 214 1.53 10.65 -16.41
C LYS A 214 2.83 11.44 -16.49
N ARG A 215 3.71 11.26 -15.52
CA ARG A 215 5.06 11.85 -15.50
C ARG A 215 6.12 10.91 -16.09
N ASN A 216 5.70 9.90 -16.86
CA ASN A 216 6.55 8.89 -17.48
C ASN A 216 7.39 8.10 -16.47
N LYS A 217 6.87 7.92 -15.23
CA LYS A 217 7.53 7.11 -14.21
C LYS A 217 7.11 5.65 -14.32
N ARG A 218 8.09 4.74 -14.11
CA ARG A 218 7.84 3.30 -14.16
C ARG A 218 7.41 2.78 -12.80
N ILE A 219 6.42 1.89 -12.83
CA ILE A 219 5.93 1.13 -11.69
C ILE A 219 6.22 -0.34 -11.96
N VAL A 220 6.90 -1.01 -11.05
CA VAL A 220 7.39 -2.36 -11.28
C VAL A 220 6.93 -3.31 -10.18
N TYR A 221 6.56 -4.51 -10.57
CA TYR A 221 6.37 -5.66 -9.69
C TYR A 221 7.65 -6.51 -9.66
N THR A 222 8.06 -6.94 -8.48
CA THR A 222 9.16 -7.89 -8.30
C THR A 222 8.67 -9.16 -7.60
N PRO A 223 8.89 -10.34 -8.20
CA PRO A 223 8.61 -11.62 -7.53
C PRO A 223 9.75 -12.07 -6.60
N PHE A 224 10.90 -11.40 -6.63
CA PHE A 224 12.10 -11.78 -5.87
C PHE A 224 12.06 -11.35 -4.41
N SER A 225 11.04 -10.59 -4.03
CA SER A 225 10.74 -10.18 -2.66
C SER A 225 9.28 -10.43 -2.37
N ASN A 226 9.00 -10.86 -1.16
CA ASN A 226 7.63 -11.13 -0.75
C ASN A 226 7.33 -10.58 0.65
N VAL A 227 6.04 -10.34 0.90
CA VAL A 227 5.51 -9.93 2.20
C VAL A 227 4.26 -10.73 2.53
N THR A 228 4.01 -10.97 3.82
CA THR A 228 2.78 -11.63 4.27
C THR A 228 1.78 -10.59 4.75
N HIS A 229 0.58 -10.58 4.17
CA HIS A 229 -0.48 -9.63 4.46
C HIS A 229 -1.70 -10.31 5.11
N TYR A 230 -2.03 -9.95 6.34
CA TYR A 230 -3.17 -10.49 7.09
C TYR A 230 -4.49 -9.80 6.72
N TYR A 231 -4.83 -9.81 5.44
CA TYR A 231 -5.91 -9.06 4.84
C TYR A 231 -7.31 -9.45 5.34
N GLU A 232 -8.07 -8.52 5.90
CA GLU A 232 -9.40 -8.77 6.49
C GLU A 232 -10.59 -8.58 5.52
N ARG A 233 -10.40 -8.16 4.27
CA ARG A 233 -11.45 -7.89 3.26
C ARG A 233 -12.55 -6.95 3.77
N GLY A 234 -12.18 -5.83 4.40
CA GLY A 234 -13.09 -4.93 5.10
C GLY A 234 -14.31 -4.46 4.28
N ALA A 235 -14.11 -4.02 3.02
CA ALA A 235 -15.20 -3.53 2.16
C ALA A 235 -16.27 -4.59 1.83
N HIS A 236 -15.93 -5.88 1.90
CA HIS A 236 -16.90 -6.97 1.68
C HIS A 236 -17.73 -7.33 2.93
N LYS A 237 -17.26 -6.92 4.12
CA LYS A 237 -17.84 -7.31 5.41
C LYS A 237 -18.53 -6.17 6.15
N ASN A 238 -18.26 -4.91 5.78
CA ASN A 238 -18.72 -3.75 6.51
C ASN A 238 -19.41 -2.75 5.56
N SER A 239 -20.69 -2.45 5.82
CA SER A 239 -21.48 -1.53 5.00
C SER A 239 -20.94 -0.10 4.96
N ASN A 240 -20.32 0.38 6.03
CA ASN A 240 -19.70 1.72 6.05
C ASN A 240 -18.45 1.75 5.16
N LEU A 241 -17.61 0.72 5.21
CA LEU A 241 -16.44 0.60 4.32
C LEU A 241 -16.87 0.44 2.87
N PHE A 242 -17.99 -0.24 2.58
CA PHE A 242 -18.56 -0.30 1.24
C PHE A 242 -19.02 1.09 0.75
N LYS A 243 -19.68 1.89 1.60
CA LYS A 243 -20.06 3.27 1.25
C LYS A 243 -18.84 4.15 0.95
N ILE A 244 -17.77 4.02 1.75
CA ILE A 244 -16.49 4.73 1.54
C ILE A 244 -15.90 4.30 0.18
N PHE A 245 -15.87 2.99 -0.09
CA PHE A 245 -15.41 2.45 -1.38
C PHE A 245 -16.19 3.04 -2.56
N MET A 246 -17.52 3.09 -2.50
CA MET A 246 -18.35 3.67 -3.56
C MET A 246 -18.11 5.18 -3.76
N LYS A 247 -17.92 5.93 -2.67
CA LYS A 247 -17.56 7.36 -2.75
C LYS A 247 -16.21 7.57 -3.41
N SER A 248 -15.21 6.77 -3.03
CA SER A 248 -13.87 6.84 -3.61
C SER A 248 -13.86 6.41 -5.08
N MET A 249 -14.59 5.36 -5.43
CA MET A 249 -14.79 4.93 -6.81
C MET A 249 -15.41 6.03 -7.69
N TYR A 250 -16.43 6.71 -7.18
CA TYR A 250 -17.06 7.83 -7.88
C TYR A 250 -16.07 8.98 -8.12
N LYS A 251 -15.29 9.38 -7.10
CA LYS A 251 -14.24 10.41 -7.21
C LYS A 251 -13.17 10.00 -8.25
N TYR A 252 -12.75 8.74 -8.22
CA TYR A 252 -11.75 8.22 -9.14
C TYR A 252 -12.24 8.30 -10.60
N PHE A 253 -13.43 7.79 -10.89
CA PHE A 253 -13.95 7.84 -12.27
C PHE A 253 -14.27 9.27 -12.73
N ASN A 254 -14.65 10.18 -11.84
CA ASN A 254 -14.81 11.60 -12.19
C ASN A 254 -13.46 12.27 -12.50
N LYS A 255 -12.39 11.90 -11.83
CA LYS A 255 -11.03 12.43 -12.10
C LYS A 255 -10.43 11.84 -13.38
N TRP A 256 -10.60 10.51 -13.60
CA TRP A 256 -9.87 9.78 -14.63
C TRP A 256 -10.72 9.34 -15.84
N GLY A 257 -11.97 9.66 -15.82
CA GLY A 257 -12.95 9.26 -16.85
C GLY A 257 -13.65 7.95 -16.54
N TRP A 258 -14.94 7.90 -16.86
CA TRP A 258 -15.78 6.70 -16.66
C TRP A 258 -15.45 5.63 -17.71
N LYS A 259 -14.99 4.50 -17.27
CA LYS A 259 -14.74 3.30 -18.06
C LYS A 259 -15.74 2.24 -17.65
N TRP A 260 -16.66 1.91 -18.55
CA TRP A 260 -17.72 0.96 -18.25
C TRP A 260 -17.25 -0.48 -18.42
N PHE A 261 -16.40 -0.75 -19.44
CA PHE A 261 -15.84 -2.06 -19.78
C PHE A 261 -14.32 -2.04 -19.95
#